data_ada939c4c7a86be772adac2af201a2d0
#
_entry.id   ada939c4c7a86be772adac2af201a2d0
#
_cell.length_a   1.000
_cell.length_b   1.000
_cell.length_c   1.000
_cell.angle_alpha   90.00
_cell.angle_beta   90.00
_cell.angle_gamma   90.00
#
_symmetry.space_group_name_H-M   'P 1'
#
loop_
_entity.id
_entity.type
_entity.pdbx_description
1 polymer ?
#
loop_
_entity_poly.entity_id
_entity_poly.type
_entity_poly.pdbx_seq_one_letter_code
_entity_poly.pdbx_strand_id
1 'polypeptide(L)'
;EPVFFEKLVIHLLETMGYSGKHGTAVVTSKSNDGGIDGIINQDPLGTSTVYVQAKRYHETNTIGRPAIQGFYGALAAVNADRGVFITTSSFSANAHEFAKNQGIVLIDGIKLTELMLEFGVGVEIAKTYKLFRIDNDYFEDEL
;
A
#
# COMPACT_ATOMS: atom_id res chain seq x y z
N GLU A 1 -16.18 -5.99 -5.78
CA GLU A 1 -15.95 -7.29 -5.12
C GLU A 1 -14.71 -7.22 -4.23
N PRO A 2 -14.71 -7.83 -3.04
CA PRO A 2 -13.55 -7.80 -2.13
C PRO A 2 -12.26 -8.34 -2.76
N VAL A 3 -12.36 -9.42 -3.54
CA VAL A 3 -11.20 -10.04 -4.21
C VAL A 3 -10.56 -9.10 -5.22
N PHE A 4 -11.34 -8.26 -5.87
CA PHE A 4 -10.82 -7.26 -6.81
C PHE A 4 -9.93 -6.24 -6.09
N PHE A 5 -10.37 -5.78 -4.92
CA PHE A 5 -9.58 -4.83 -4.12
C PHE A 5 -8.25 -5.42 -3.67
N GLU A 6 -8.26 -6.66 -3.22
CA GLU A 6 -7.03 -7.38 -2.85
C GLU A 6 -6.06 -7.47 -4.03
N LYS A 7 -6.55 -7.82 -5.21
CA LYS A 7 -5.74 -7.87 -6.43
C LYS A 7 -5.19 -6.50 -6.83
N LEU A 8 -6.01 -5.47 -6.71
CA LEU A 8 -5.59 -4.10 -7.00
C LEU A 8 -4.43 -3.67 -6.09
N VAL A 9 -4.54 -3.94 -4.81
CA VAL A 9 -3.52 -3.59 -3.82
C VAL A 9 -2.21 -4.33 -4.10
N ILE A 10 -2.26 -5.61 -4.38
CA ILE A 10 -1.06 -6.39 -4.71
C ILE A 10 -0.42 -5.89 -5.99
N HIS A 11 -1.21 -5.61 -7.02
CA HIS A 11 -0.71 -5.06 -8.27
C HIS A 11 -0.05 -3.69 -8.08
N LEU A 12 -0.63 -2.84 -7.23
CA LEU A 12 -0.04 -1.56 -6.88
C LEU A 12 1.34 -1.72 -6.24
N LEU A 13 1.46 -2.61 -5.25
CA LEU A 13 2.73 -2.84 -4.56
C LEU A 13 3.79 -3.45 -5.49
N GLU A 14 3.40 -4.32 -6.42
CA GLU A 14 4.30 -4.81 -7.46
C GLU A 14 4.77 -3.69 -8.38
N THR A 15 3.87 -2.82 -8.82
CA THR A 15 4.18 -1.67 -9.68
C THR A 15 5.12 -0.69 -8.98
N MET A 16 4.99 -0.55 -7.66
CA MET A 16 5.90 0.24 -6.82
C MET A 16 7.28 -0.40 -6.66
N GLY A 17 7.46 -1.64 -7.08
CA GLY A 17 8.74 -2.34 -7.05
C GLY A 17 8.97 -3.26 -5.85
N TYR A 18 7.97 -3.52 -5.04
CA TYR A 18 8.14 -4.34 -3.82
C TYR A 18 8.47 -5.80 -4.10
N SER A 19 8.10 -6.35 -5.26
CA SER A 19 8.49 -7.71 -5.64
C SER A 19 9.91 -7.81 -6.20
N GLY A 20 10.56 -6.67 -6.49
CA GLY A 20 11.90 -6.68 -7.09
C GLY A 20 11.93 -7.31 -8.49
N LYS A 21 13.12 -7.63 -8.99
CA LYS A 21 13.28 -8.25 -10.32
C LYS A 21 12.91 -9.74 -10.35
N HIS A 22 13.11 -10.44 -9.25
CA HIS A 22 13.01 -11.90 -9.17
C HIS A 22 12.07 -12.37 -8.06
N GLY A 23 11.33 -11.46 -7.48
CA GLY A 23 10.35 -11.78 -6.47
C GLY A 23 9.02 -12.23 -7.06
N THR A 24 8.12 -12.66 -6.18
CA THR A 24 6.77 -13.09 -6.54
C THR A 24 5.75 -12.43 -5.64
N ALA A 25 4.55 -12.20 -6.17
CA ALA A 25 3.44 -11.71 -5.40
C ALA A 25 2.24 -12.64 -5.58
N VAL A 26 1.58 -12.96 -4.48
CA VAL A 26 0.45 -13.90 -4.48
C VAL A 26 -0.69 -13.30 -3.67
N VAL A 27 -1.90 -13.36 -4.22
CA VAL A 27 -3.14 -13.11 -3.48
C VAL A 27 -3.51 -14.41 -2.77
N THR A 28 -3.62 -14.38 -1.45
CA THR A 28 -3.94 -15.57 -0.68
C THR A 28 -5.44 -15.87 -0.74
N SER A 29 -5.80 -17.15 -0.61
CA SER A 29 -7.20 -17.53 -0.52
C SER A 29 -7.74 -17.20 0.88
N LYS A 30 -9.00 -16.81 0.95
CA LYS A 30 -9.67 -16.28 2.16
C LYS A 30 -9.72 -17.21 3.37
N SER A 31 -9.22 -18.43 3.30
CA SER A 31 -9.79 -19.42 4.16
C SER A 31 -9.15 -19.59 5.54
N ASN A 32 -7.92 -19.21 5.85
CA ASN A 32 -7.37 -19.54 7.16
C ASN A 32 -6.10 -18.81 7.60
N ASP A 33 -5.73 -17.74 6.97
CA ASP A 33 -4.46 -17.07 7.24
C ASP A 33 -4.57 -15.81 8.13
N GLY A 34 -5.65 -15.75 8.93
CA GLY A 34 -5.79 -14.71 9.95
C GLY A 34 -5.94 -13.30 9.41
N GLY A 35 -6.37 -13.14 8.15
CA GLY A 35 -6.56 -11.82 7.54
C GLY A 35 -5.39 -11.38 6.66
N ILE A 36 -4.46 -12.26 6.35
CA ILE A 36 -3.42 -11.99 5.34
C ILE A 36 -4.04 -12.21 3.96
N ASP A 37 -4.11 -11.16 3.17
CA ASP A 37 -4.72 -11.17 1.84
C ASP A 37 -3.72 -11.30 0.72
N GLY A 38 -2.46 -10.99 0.98
CA GLY A 38 -1.40 -11.10 0.00
C GLY A 38 -0.03 -11.28 0.63
N ILE A 39 0.86 -11.89 -0.13
CA ILE A 39 2.24 -12.14 0.25
C ILE A 39 3.14 -11.71 -0.91
N ILE A 40 4.11 -10.87 -0.63
CA ILE A 40 5.09 -10.42 -1.62
C ILE A 40 6.46 -10.90 -1.17
N ASN A 41 7.04 -11.82 -1.92
CA ASN A 41 8.42 -12.24 -1.75
C ASN A 41 9.31 -11.32 -2.57
N GLN A 42 10.23 -10.65 -1.92
CA GLN A 42 11.11 -9.66 -2.56
C GLN A 42 12.35 -10.30 -3.20
N ASP A 43 12.60 -11.55 -2.90
CA ASP A 43 13.73 -12.31 -3.45
C ASP A 43 13.30 -13.74 -3.85
N PRO A 44 14.10 -14.45 -4.69
CA PRO A 44 13.73 -15.79 -5.18
C PRO A 44 13.58 -16.85 -4.07
N LEU A 45 14.26 -16.67 -2.95
CA LEU A 45 14.24 -17.64 -1.84
C LEU A 45 13.15 -17.32 -0.82
N GLY A 46 12.49 -16.16 -0.91
CA GLY A 46 11.49 -15.75 0.04
C GLY A 46 12.05 -15.37 1.42
N THR A 47 13.31 -14.95 1.48
CA THR A 47 13.95 -14.52 2.74
C THR A 47 13.53 -13.12 3.15
N SER A 48 13.04 -12.34 2.21
CA SER A 48 12.49 -11.00 2.45
C SER A 48 11.05 -10.97 1.96
N THR A 49 10.10 -10.94 2.89
CA THR A 49 8.68 -11.09 2.59
C THR A 49 7.89 -9.95 3.24
N VAL A 50 6.96 -9.39 2.48
CA VAL A 50 5.98 -8.41 2.96
C VAL A 50 4.60 -9.06 2.94
N TYR A 51 3.92 -9.03 4.07
CA TYR A 51 2.56 -9.52 4.21
C TYR A 51 1.59 -8.36 4.14
N VAL A 52 0.46 -8.57 3.49
CA VAL A 52 -0.51 -7.51 3.18
C VAL A 52 -1.90 -7.89 3.67
N GLN A 53 -2.56 -6.97 4.36
CA GLN A 53 -3.99 -7.04 4.60
C GLN A 53 -4.66 -5.85 3.93
N ALA A 54 -5.75 -6.10 3.21
CA ALA A 54 -6.51 -5.11 2.48
C ALA A 54 -7.97 -5.12 2.96
N LYS A 55 -8.46 -3.97 3.41
CA LYS A 55 -9.82 -3.79 3.91
C LYS A 55 -10.53 -2.68 3.14
N ARG A 56 -11.51 -3.06 2.34
CA ARG A 56 -12.38 -2.09 1.68
C ARG A 56 -13.52 -1.72 2.62
N TYR A 57 -13.43 -0.53 3.19
CA TYR A 57 -14.46 0.02 4.06
C TYR A 57 -15.00 1.33 3.50
N HIS A 58 -16.22 1.68 3.86
CA HIS A 58 -16.76 3.00 3.57
C HIS A 58 -15.89 4.08 4.23
N GLU A 59 -15.68 5.19 3.57
CA GLU A 59 -14.78 6.26 4.06
C GLU A 59 -15.13 6.79 5.46
N THR A 60 -16.38 6.64 5.89
CA THR A 60 -16.83 7.04 7.23
C THR A 60 -16.52 5.98 8.31
N ASN A 61 -16.11 4.78 7.94
CA ASN A 61 -15.83 3.69 8.86
C ASN A 61 -14.33 3.64 9.20
N THR A 62 -13.94 4.34 10.25
CA THR A 62 -12.55 4.38 10.71
C THR A 62 -12.11 3.02 11.26
N ILE A 63 -10.93 2.58 10.85
CA ILE A 63 -10.32 1.35 11.36
C ILE A 63 -9.59 1.66 12.66
N GLY A 64 -9.97 0.94 13.72
CA GLY A 64 -9.39 1.11 15.04
C GLY A 64 -8.25 0.14 15.33
N ARG A 65 -7.66 0.32 16.50
CA ARG A 65 -6.58 -0.51 17.02
C ARG A 65 -6.87 -2.01 17.01
N PRO A 66 -8.07 -2.52 17.37
CA PRO A 66 -8.33 -3.97 17.36
C PRO A 66 -8.05 -4.65 16.02
N ALA A 67 -8.35 -3.99 14.90
CA ALA A 67 -8.08 -4.55 13.56
C ALA A 67 -6.57 -4.69 13.31
N ILE A 68 -5.78 -3.72 13.76
CA ILE A 68 -4.33 -3.75 13.60
C ILE A 68 -3.70 -4.78 14.54
N GLN A 69 -4.22 -4.92 15.75
CA GLN A 69 -3.81 -5.98 16.68
C GLN A 69 -4.07 -7.38 16.10
N GLY A 70 -5.21 -7.56 15.43
CA GLY A 70 -5.52 -8.81 14.73
C GLY A 70 -4.52 -9.11 13.61
N PHE A 71 -4.18 -8.11 12.84
CA PHE A 71 -3.15 -8.25 11.79
C PHE A 71 -1.76 -8.56 12.39
N TYR A 72 -1.39 -7.89 13.45
CA TYR A 72 -0.16 -8.18 14.17
C TYR A 72 -0.11 -9.63 14.64
N GLY A 73 -1.22 -10.15 15.18
CA GLY A 73 -1.33 -11.57 15.56
C GLY A 73 -1.13 -12.52 14.38
N ALA A 74 -1.70 -12.19 13.22
CA ALA A 74 -1.51 -12.96 12.00
C ALA A 74 -0.05 -12.94 11.52
N LEU A 75 0.61 -11.79 11.61
CA LEU A 75 2.04 -11.67 11.30
C LEU A 75 2.91 -12.51 12.25
N ALA A 76 2.61 -12.47 13.54
CA ALA A 76 3.32 -13.26 14.54
C ALA A 76 3.18 -14.77 14.28
N ALA A 77 2.00 -15.22 13.86
CA ALA A 77 1.74 -16.62 13.56
C ALA A 77 2.59 -17.17 12.40
N VAL A 78 3.04 -16.32 11.49
CA VAL A 78 3.90 -16.70 10.36
C VAL A 78 5.35 -16.21 10.52
N ASN A 79 5.72 -15.76 11.71
CA ASN A 79 7.03 -15.18 12.00
C ASN A 79 7.41 -14.01 11.10
N ALA A 80 6.44 -13.23 10.66
CA ALA A 80 6.67 -12.06 9.84
C ALA A 80 7.09 -10.88 10.70
N ASP A 81 8.07 -10.13 10.24
CA ASP A 81 8.54 -8.89 10.89
C ASP A 81 8.06 -7.64 10.16
N ARG A 82 7.46 -7.78 8.99
CA ARG A 82 6.96 -6.66 8.18
C ARG A 82 5.55 -6.93 7.65
N GLY A 83 4.70 -5.93 7.79
CA GLY A 83 3.33 -5.98 7.26
C GLY A 83 2.84 -4.62 6.81
N VAL A 84 1.95 -4.64 5.82
CA VAL A 84 1.28 -3.46 5.28
C VAL A 84 -0.22 -3.67 5.39
N PHE A 85 -0.91 -2.76 6.05
CA PHE A 85 -2.37 -2.76 6.15
C PHE A 85 -2.92 -1.60 5.32
N ILE A 86 -3.72 -1.91 4.32
CA ILE A 86 -4.25 -0.94 3.36
C ILE A 86 -5.77 -0.90 3.45
N THR A 87 -6.35 0.30 3.48
CA THR A 87 -7.80 0.50 3.49
C THR A 87 -8.23 1.62 2.55
N THR A 88 -9.47 1.58 2.13
CA THR A 88 -10.13 2.70 1.44
C THR A 88 -10.65 3.77 2.42
N SER A 89 -10.61 3.50 3.71
CA SER A 89 -11.08 4.35 4.80
C SER A 89 -9.92 5.09 5.48
N SER A 90 -9.97 5.25 6.77
CA SER A 90 -8.97 5.90 7.60
C SER A 90 -8.66 5.06 8.83
N PHE A 91 -7.59 5.40 9.53
CA PHE A 91 -7.18 4.76 10.77
C PHE A 91 -7.33 5.72 11.95
N SER A 92 -7.72 5.19 13.11
CA SER A 92 -7.73 5.98 14.34
C SER A 92 -6.32 6.31 14.82
N ALA A 93 -6.19 7.31 15.69
CA ALA A 93 -4.92 7.65 16.31
C ALA A 93 -4.31 6.46 17.06
N ASN A 94 -5.13 5.69 17.77
CA ASN A 94 -4.69 4.49 18.49
C ASN A 94 -4.19 3.39 17.55
N ALA A 95 -4.80 3.25 16.36
CA ALA A 95 -4.34 2.33 15.34
C ALA A 95 -2.95 2.73 14.83
N HIS A 96 -2.75 4.01 14.52
CA HIS A 96 -1.44 4.53 14.09
C HIS A 96 -0.36 4.31 15.15
N GLU A 97 -0.66 4.60 16.41
CA GLU A 97 0.29 4.42 17.51
C GLU A 97 0.72 2.96 17.67
N PHE A 98 -0.26 2.05 17.67
CA PHE A 98 0.04 0.62 17.77
C PHE A 98 0.86 0.14 16.57
N ALA A 99 0.48 0.50 15.35
CA ALA A 99 1.18 0.09 14.14
C ALA A 99 2.63 0.55 14.13
N LYS A 100 2.88 1.80 14.51
CA LYS A 100 4.22 2.38 14.58
C LYS A 100 5.14 1.57 15.49
N ASN A 101 4.63 1.13 16.65
CA ASN A 101 5.41 0.36 17.61
C ASN A 101 5.67 -1.09 17.16
N GLN A 102 4.91 -1.61 16.20
CA GLN A 102 5.00 -3.00 15.74
C GLN A 102 5.58 -3.14 14.33
N GLY A 103 6.08 -2.07 13.73
CA GLY A 103 6.65 -2.14 12.38
C GLY A 103 5.62 -2.41 11.29
N ILE A 104 4.37 -2.06 11.52
CA ILE A 104 3.28 -2.19 10.54
C ILE A 104 3.09 -0.86 9.83
N VAL A 105 3.11 -0.87 8.49
CA VAL A 105 2.82 0.30 7.68
C VAL A 105 1.33 0.38 7.41
N LEU A 106 0.72 1.54 7.69
CA LEU A 106 -0.68 1.81 7.42
C LEU A 106 -0.82 2.72 6.20
N ILE A 107 -1.65 2.32 5.25
CA ILE A 107 -1.98 3.11 4.06
C ILE A 107 -3.49 3.31 4.06
N ASP A 108 -3.92 4.54 4.30
CA ASP A 108 -5.33 4.91 4.27
C ASP A 108 -5.82 5.22 2.83
N GLY A 109 -7.11 5.55 2.70
CA GLY A 109 -7.72 5.81 1.40
C GLY A 109 -7.09 7.00 0.66
N ILE A 110 -6.68 8.04 1.38
CA ILE A 110 -6.01 9.21 0.78
C ILE A 110 -4.64 8.81 0.26
N LYS A 111 -3.83 8.15 1.06
CA LYS A 111 -2.50 7.69 0.66
C LYS A 111 -2.58 6.67 -0.47
N LEU A 112 -3.55 5.75 -0.41
CA LEU A 112 -3.81 4.78 -1.47
C LEU A 112 -4.08 5.48 -2.81
N THR A 113 -4.96 6.50 -2.81
CA THR A 113 -5.27 7.27 -4.01
C THR A 113 -4.04 7.99 -4.57
N GLU A 114 -3.24 8.60 -3.70
CA GLU A 114 -1.98 9.25 -4.11
C GLU A 114 -1.03 8.26 -4.78
N LEU A 115 -0.87 7.06 -4.22
CA LEU A 115 0.00 6.03 -4.78
C LEU A 115 -0.54 5.50 -6.11
N MET A 116 -1.85 5.31 -6.24
CA MET A 116 -2.47 4.91 -7.49
C MET A 116 -2.23 5.92 -8.60
N LEU A 117 -2.34 7.21 -8.30
CA LEU A 117 -2.06 8.29 -9.26
C LEU A 117 -0.56 8.33 -9.63
N GLU A 118 0.31 8.24 -8.64
CA GLU A 118 1.76 8.29 -8.86
C GLU A 118 2.27 7.14 -9.72
N PHE A 119 1.77 5.92 -9.48
CA PHE A 119 2.22 4.72 -10.19
C PHE A 119 1.30 4.31 -11.35
N GLY A 120 0.28 5.08 -11.64
CA GLY A 120 -0.61 4.84 -12.80
C GLY A 120 -1.45 3.57 -12.68
N VAL A 121 -1.78 3.13 -11.49
CA VAL A 121 -2.59 1.94 -11.24
C VAL A 121 -4.06 2.33 -11.08
N GLY A 122 -4.94 1.73 -11.90
CA GLY A 122 -6.37 2.00 -11.86
C GLY A 122 -6.78 3.38 -12.37
N VAL A 123 -5.86 4.10 -13.03
CA VAL A 123 -6.09 5.43 -13.59
C VAL A 123 -5.45 5.55 -14.97
N GLU A 124 -6.00 6.44 -15.80
CA GLU A 124 -5.47 6.80 -17.11
C GLU A 124 -5.21 8.31 -17.15
N ILE A 125 -4.19 8.70 -17.91
CA ILE A 125 -3.97 10.13 -18.20
C ILE A 125 -5.01 10.57 -19.23
N ALA A 126 -6.01 11.34 -18.79
CA ALA A 126 -7.03 11.89 -19.68
C ALA A 126 -6.51 13.10 -20.45
N LYS A 127 -5.68 13.94 -19.79
CA LYS A 127 -5.16 15.17 -20.40
C LYS A 127 -3.89 15.61 -19.68
N THR A 128 -2.93 16.13 -20.44
CA THR A 128 -1.69 16.67 -19.91
C THR A 128 -1.63 18.17 -20.18
N TYR A 129 -1.29 18.94 -19.15
CA TYR A 129 -1.06 20.38 -19.27
C TYR A 129 0.42 20.65 -18.99
N LYS A 130 1.00 21.53 -19.81
CA LYS A 130 2.35 22.05 -19.56
C LYS A 130 2.24 23.40 -18.87
N LEU A 131 2.98 23.55 -17.79
CA LEU A 131 3.09 24.82 -17.08
C LEU A 131 4.41 25.44 -17.40
N PHE A 132 4.40 26.71 -17.82
CA PHE A 132 5.60 27.45 -18.17
C PHE A 132 5.79 28.59 -17.17
N ARG A 133 7.03 28.88 -16.88
CA ARG A 133 7.42 30.12 -16.20
C ARG A 133 8.47 30.84 -17.05
N ILE A 134 8.56 32.14 -16.84
CA ILE A 134 9.58 32.94 -17.54
C ILE A 134 10.97 32.52 -17.03
N ASP A 135 11.88 32.22 -17.95
CA ASP A 135 13.27 31.98 -17.63
C ASP A 135 13.97 33.34 -17.49
N ASN A 136 14.11 33.78 -16.26
CA ASN A 136 14.70 35.09 -15.96
C ASN A 136 16.18 35.13 -16.34
N ASP A 137 16.89 34.02 -16.20
CA ASP A 137 18.32 33.95 -16.55
C ASP A 137 18.54 34.20 -18.05
N TYR A 138 17.63 33.67 -18.88
CA TYR A 138 17.67 33.91 -20.32
C TYR A 138 17.58 35.38 -20.68
N PHE A 139 16.75 36.15 -19.97
CA PHE A 139 16.53 37.58 -20.23
C PHE A 139 17.60 38.46 -19.59
N GLU A 140 18.31 38.02 -18.56
CA GLU A 140 19.38 38.76 -17.92
C GLU A 140 20.62 38.82 -18.79
N ASP A 141 20.88 37.79 -19.59
CA ASP A 141 22.05 37.77 -20.52
C ASP A 141 21.89 38.70 -21.73
N GLU A 142 20.70 39.23 -21.98
CA GLU A 142 20.41 40.12 -23.10
C GLU A 142 20.36 41.62 -22.69
N LEU A 143 20.54 41.92 -21.42
CA LEU A 143 20.56 43.28 -20.89
C LEU A 143 21.96 43.69 -20.46
#